data_fab774d49822a27a213140d73fdaefe9
#
_entry.id   fab774d49822a27a213140d73fdaefe9
#
_cell.length_a   1.000
_cell.length_b   1.000
_cell.length_c   1.000
_cell.angle_alpha   90.00
_cell.angle_beta   90.00
_cell.angle_gamma   90.00
#
_symmetry.space_group_name_H-M   'P 1'
#
loop_
_entity.id
_entity.type
_entity.pdbx_description
1 polymer ?
#
loop_
_entity_poly.entity_id
_entity_poly.type
_entity_poly.pdbx_seq_one_letter_code
_entity_poly.pdbx_strand_id
1 'polypeptide(L)'
;MENKFLQTYRFKNEPYDHQRAYLQRFWRKPVAALFADMGTGKSFMVINNLSMLYDRGAINSALIIAPKGVYRNWVNLELPKHLPEHILHRTALWTPAPRKAEKAKLESLWEVTEDLKILVMNIEALSTSKGVEYATRFVRSTNCFMAIDESTTIKTPTAKRAKNAVKVGKEARFKRIMTGSPVTRSPLDL
;
A
#
# COMPACT_ATOMS: atom_id res chain seq x y z
N MET A 1 15.05 12.94 -18.13
CA MET A 1 15.68 12.12 -17.07
C MET A 1 14.73 11.07 -16.47
N GLU A 2 13.42 11.30 -16.45
CA GLU A 2 12.42 10.36 -15.84
C GLU A 2 12.25 9.05 -16.63
N ASN A 3 12.38 9.09 -17.93
CA ASN A 3 12.20 7.90 -18.78
C ASN A 3 13.34 6.88 -18.67
N LYS A 4 14.56 7.32 -18.30
CA LYS A 4 15.72 6.42 -18.18
C LYS A 4 15.63 5.45 -17.01
N PHE A 5 15.07 5.88 -15.87
CA PHE A 5 14.96 5.00 -14.69
C PHE A 5 13.99 3.84 -14.93
N LEU A 6 12.84 4.10 -15.53
CA LEU A 6 11.87 3.06 -15.87
C LEU A 6 12.40 2.06 -16.91
N GLN A 7 13.24 2.53 -17.83
CA GLN A 7 13.90 1.67 -18.83
C GLN A 7 14.93 0.74 -18.20
N THR A 8 15.54 1.12 -17.08
CA THR A 8 16.55 0.33 -16.37
C THR A 8 16.00 -0.39 -15.15
N TYR A 9 14.75 -0.10 -14.76
CA TYR A 9 14.12 -0.73 -13.60
C TYR A 9 13.82 -2.21 -13.86
N ARG A 10 14.24 -3.08 -12.94
CA ARG A 10 14.08 -4.53 -13.06
C ARG A 10 12.75 -4.96 -12.44
N PHE A 11 11.76 -5.12 -13.28
CA PHE A 11 10.48 -5.74 -12.90
C PHE A 11 10.68 -7.24 -12.66
N LYS A 12 9.94 -7.80 -11.70
CA LYS A 12 9.86 -9.25 -11.54
C LYS A 12 9.04 -9.90 -12.66
N ASN A 13 8.00 -9.23 -13.12
CA ASN A 13 7.16 -9.61 -14.24
C ASN A 13 7.07 -8.43 -15.19
N GLU A 14 7.08 -8.67 -16.50
CA GLU A 14 6.99 -7.61 -17.49
C GLU A 14 5.63 -6.87 -17.41
N PRO A 15 5.61 -5.54 -17.29
CA PRO A 15 4.37 -4.78 -17.25
C PRO A 15 3.69 -4.70 -18.60
N TYR A 16 2.37 -4.76 -18.61
CA TYR A 16 1.57 -4.38 -19.76
C TYR A 16 1.69 -2.88 -20.05
N ASP A 17 1.38 -2.45 -21.27
CA ASP A 17 1.52 -1.05 -21.70
C ASP A 17 0.78 -0.06 -20.79
N HIS A 18 -0.45 -0.34 -20.39
CA HIS A 18 -1.21 0.50 -19.48
C HIS A 18 -0.60 0.59 -18.07
N GLN A 19 0.02 -0.48 -17.58
CA GLN A 19 0.71 -0.50 -16.30
C GLN A 19 2.00 0.33 -16.36
N ARG A 20 2.74 0.19 -17.46
CA ARG A 20 3.93 0.99 -17.74
C ARG A 20 3.58 2.48 -17.84
N ALA A 21 2.53 2.83 -18.57
CA ALA A 21 2.04 4.20 -18.70
C ALA A 21 1.64 4.82 -17.35
N TYR A 22 0.93 4.05 -16.49
CA TYR A 22 0.61 4.49 -15.13
C TYR A 22 1.88 4.76 -14.32
N LEU A 23 2.81 3.82 -14.29
CA LEU A 23 4.06 3.98 -13.55
C LEU A 23 4.85 5.19 -14.04
N GLN A 24 5.01 5.37 -15.37
CA GLN A 24 5.68 6.52 -15.94
C GLN A 24 5.12 7.86 -15.45
N ARG A 25 3.81 7.94 -15.35
CA ARG A 25 3.11 9.18 -15.02
C ARG A 25 3.04 9.46 -13.52
N PHE A 26 2.90 8.42 -12.67
CA PHE A 26 2.46 8.59 -11.29
C PHE A 26 3.46 8.11 -10.23
N TRP A 27 4.51 7.35 -10.57
CA TRP A 27 5.33 6.71 -9.56
C TRP A 27 5.99 7.69 -8.56
N ARG A 28 6.32 8.92 -8.98
CA ARG A 28 6.91 9.96 -8.11
C ARG A 28 5.88 10.91 -7.51
N LYS A 29 4.62 10.86 -7.93
CA LYS A 29 3.61 11.77 -7.39
C LYS A 29 3.36 11.44 -5.92
N PRO A 30 3.35 12.43 -5.01
CA PRO A 30 3.07 12.18 -3.59
C PRO A 30 1.70 11.56 -3.37
N VAL A 31 0.72 11.94 -4.19
CA VAL A 31 -0.65 11.42 -4.14
C VAL A 31 -1.09 11.02 -5.53
N ALA A 32 -1.66 9.83 -5.68
CA ALA A 32 -2.32 9.41 -6.92
C ALA A 32 -3.44 8.41 -6.64
N ALA A 33 -4.47 8.46 -7.49
CA ALA A 33 -5.54 7.49 -7.53
C ALA A 33 -5.34 6.53 -8.71
N LEU A 34 -5.65 5.26 -8.50
CA LEU A 34 -5.61 4.21 -9.51
C LEU A 34 -7.03 3.66 -9.70
N PHE A 35 -7.73 4.25 -10.64
CA PHE A 35 -9.06 3.82 -11.05
C PHE A 35 -8.92 2.96 -12.31
N ALA A 36 -9.06 1.66 -12.15
CA ALA A 36 -8.89 0.69 -13.23
C ALA A 36 -9.71 -0.56 -12.93
N ASP A 37 -10.25 -1.18 -13.95
CA ASP A 37 -11.13 -2.34 -13.83
C ASP A 37 -10.50 -3.51 -13.07
N MET A 38 -11.32 -4.45 -12.64
CA MET A 38 -10.84 -5.71 -12.05
C MET A 38 -9.94 -6.45 -13.05
N GLY A 39 -8.90 -7.10 -12.56
CA GLY A 39 -7.99 -7.87 -13.42
C GLY A 39 -6.92 -7.05 -14.16
N THR A 40 -6.95 -5.72 -14.14
CA THR A 40 -5.95 -4.87 -14.82
C THR A 40 -4.57 -4.84 -14.14
N GLY A 41 -4.41 -5.50 -12.99
CA GLY A 41 -3.15 -5.56 -12.25
C GLY A 41 -2.87 -4.34 -11.38
N LYS A 42 -3.89 -3.80 -10.70
CA LYS A 42 -3.72 -2.70 -9.74
C LYS A 42 -2.66 -3.00 -8.68
N SER A 43 -2.66 -4.22 -8.11
CA SER A 43 -1.66 -4.66 -7.14
C SER A 43 -0.25 -4.64 -7.72
N PHE A 44 -0.08 -5.11 -8.97
CA PHE A 44 1.19 -5.04 -9.70
C PHE A 44 1.71 -3.59 -9.76
N MET A 45 0.85 -2.64 -10.21
CA MET A 45 1.24 -1.24 -10.33
C MET A 45 1.64 -0.62 -8.99
N VAL A 46 0.91 -0.92 -7.92
CA VAL A 46 1.21 -0.40 -6.59
C VAL A 46 2.49 -1.01 -6.01
N ILE A 47 2.70 -2.32 -6.14
CA ILE A 47 3.90 -3.00 -5.66
C ILE A 47 5.13 -2.49 -6.40
N ASN A 48 5.08 -2.37 -7.72
CA ASN A 48 6.21 -1.81 -8.47
C ASN A 48 6.42 -0.32 -8.16
N ASN A 49 5.36 0.46 -7.93
CA ASN A 49 5.52 1.86 -7.53
C ASN A 49 6.23 2.00 -6.17
N LEU A 50 5.83 1.24 -5.15
CA LEU A 50 6.52 1.29 -3.85
C LEU A 50 7.97 0.79 -3.96
N SER A 51 8.22 -0.23 -4.77
CA SER A 51 9.55 -0.78 -5.03
C SER A 51 10.48 0.26 -5.69
N MET A 52 9.98 0.96 -6.70
CA MET A 52 10.72 2.05 -7.37
C MET A 52 11.06 3.19 -6.41
N LEU A 53 10.15 3.53 -5.50
CA LEU A 53 10.39 4.56 -4.48
C LEU A 53 11.40 4.10 -3.43
N TYR A 54 11.38 2.82 -3.07
CA TYR A 54 12.35 2.22 -2.15
C TYR A 54 13.75 2.21 -2.77
N ASP A 55 13.91 1.75 -4.02
CA ASP A 55 15.20 1.76 -4.74
C ASP A 55 15.80 3.17 -4.86
N ARG A 56 14.97 4.20 -4.79
CA ARG A 56 15.42 5.61 -4.78
C ARG A 56 15.63 6.18 -3.37
N GLY A 57 15.53 5.37 -2.34
CA GLY A 57 15.66 5.83 -0.96
C GLY A 57 14.55 6.83 -0.54
N ALA A 58 13.46 6.92 -1.33
CA ALA A 58 12.38 7.85 -1.04
C ALA A 58 11.46 7.34 0.08
N ILE A 59 11.38 6.03 0.25
CA ILE A 59 10.64 5.33 1.33
C ILE A 59 11.50 4.22 1.92
N ASN A 60 11.17 3.80 3.13
CA ASN A 60 11.72 2.61 3.78
C ASN A 60 10.61 1.71 4.33
N SER A 61 9.36 2.08 4.12
CA SER A 61 8.21 1.29 4.57
C SER A 61 6.98 1.48 3.68
N ALA A 62 6.06 0.52 3.77
CA ALA A 62 4.75 0.57 3.16
C ALA A 62 3.66 0.11 4.13
N LEU A 63 2.55 0.84 4.17
CA LEU A 63 1.30 0.46 4.82
C LEU A 63 0.27 0.15 3.75
N ILE A 64 -0.16 -1.09 3.66
CA ILE A 64 -1.19 -1.55 2.72
C ILE A 64 -2.47 -1.83 3.52
N ILE A 65 -3.55 -1.18 3.16
CA ILE A 65 -4.86 -1.34 3.79
C ILE A 65 -5.81 -1.90 2.74
N ALA A 66 -6.44 -3.04 3.06
CA ALA A 66 -7.33 -3.74 2.13
C ALA A 66 -8.58 -4.29 2.85
N PRO A 67 -9.67 -4.61 2.15
CA PRO A 67 -10.84 -5.25 2.73
C PRO A 67 -10.49 -6.56 3.44
N LYS A 68 -11.23 -6.89 4.52
CA LYS A 68 -11.00 -8.08 5.36
C LYS A 68 -10.92 -9.39 4.55
N GLY A 69 -11.71 -9.53 3.49
CA GLY A 69 -11.71 -10.72 2.64
C GLY A 69 -10.46 -10.92 1.81
N VAL A 70 -9.70 -9.85 1.51
CA VAL A 70 -8.58 -9.90 0.55
C VAL A 70 -7.23 -9.46 1.12
N TYR A 71 -7.17 -8.82 2.31
CA TYR A 71 -5.91 -8.27 2.84
C TYR A 71 -4.80 -9.31 3.01
N ARG A 72 -5.15 -10.58 3.30
CA ARG A 72 -4.18 -11.68 3.40
C ARG A 72 -3.55 -12.04 2.05
N ASN A 73 -4.27 -11.81 0.95
CA ASN A 73 -3.77 -12.08 -0.40
C ASN A 73 -2.58 -11.17 -0.73
N TRP A 74 -2.53 -9.97 -0.16
CA TRP A 74 -1.37 -9.10 -0.33
C TRP A 74 -0.08 -9.76 0.13
N VAL A 75 -0.10 -10.46 1.28
CA VAL A 75 1.08 -11.13 1.83
C VAL A 75 1.33 -12.48 1.17
N ASN A 76 0.28 -13.23 0.90
CA ASN A 76 0.42 -14.63 0.45
C ASN A 76 0.54 -14.78 -1.07
N LEU A 77 0.07 -13.79 -1.86
CA LEU A 77 0.01 -13.89 -3.31
C LEU A 77 0.65 -12.67 -4.00
N GLU A 78 0.18 -11.45 -3.72
CA GLU A 78 0.52 -10.27 -4.50
C GLU A 78 1.99 -9.85 -4.32
N LEU A 79 2.45 -9.72 -3.06
CA LEU A 79 3.84 -9.39 -2.78
C LEU A 79 4.80 -10.46 -3.31
N PRO A 80 4.63 -11.78 -3.02
CA PRO A 80 5.48 -12.81 -3.57
C PRO A 80 5.51 -12.85 -5.10
N LYS A 81 4.38 -12.53 -5.74
CA LYS A 81 4.24 -12.55 -7.19
C LYS A 81 4.92 -11.36 -7.88
N HIS A 82 4.86 -10.17 -7.28
CA HIS A 82 5.18 -8.94 -7.98
C HIS A 82 6.34 -8.12 -7.39
N LEU A 83 6.71 -8.34 -6.12
CA LEU A 83 7.83 -7.64 -5.52
C LEU A 83 9.15 -8.12 -6.14
N PRO A 84 10.01 -7.21 -6.66
CA PRO A 84 11.30 -7.58 -7.22
C PRO A 84 12.18 -8.32 -6.23
N GLU A 85 12.91 -9.33 -6.70
CA GLU A 85 13.70 -10.24 -5.85
C GLU A 85 14.88 -9.57 -5.16
N HIS A 86 15.38 -8.47 -5.71
CA HIS A 86 16.47 -7.71 -5.11
C HIS A 86 16.04 -6.90 -3.88
N ILE A 87 14.72 -6.75 -3.64
CA ILE A 87 14.20 -6.00 -2.49
C ILE A 87 14.05 -6.90 -1.30
N LEU A 88 15.00 -6.82 -0.37
CA LEU A 88 14.86 -7.44 0.93
C LEU A 88 13.76 -6.76 1.72
N HIS A 89 12.87 -7.56 2.32
CA HIS A 89 11.71 -7.01 3.00
C HIS A 89 11.26 -7.81 4.20
N ARG A 90 10.61 -7.13 5.13
CA ARG A 90 9.93 -7.71 6.29
C ARG A 90 8.46 -7.39 6.19
N THR A 91 7.62 -8.41 6.21
CA THR A 91 6.17 -8.24 6.04
C THR A 91 5.43 -8.81 7.24
N ALA A 92 4.51 -8.02 7.77
CA ALA A 92 3.63 -8.43 8.85
C ALA A 92 2.17 -8.07 8.58
N LEU A 93 1.27 -8.97 9.02
CA LEU A 93 -0.17 -8.73 9.08
C LEU A 93 -0.53 -8.20 10.46
N TRP A 94 -1.21 -7.06 10.50
CA TRP A 94 -1.77 -6.58 11.75
C TRP A 94 -3.10 -7.28 12.06
N THR A 95 -3.22 -7.77 13.28
CA THR A 95 -4.47 -8.30 13.85
C THR A 95 -4.63 -7.78 15.29
N PRO A 96 -5.87 -7.62 15.80
CA PRO A 96 -6.10 -7.11 17.16
C PRO A 96 -5.60 -8.05 18.27
N ALA A 97 -5.46 -9.35 17.97
CA ALA A 97 -4.97 -10.39 18.86
C ALA A 97 -4.01 -11.31 18.08
N PRO A 98 -2.75 -10.88 17.84
CA PRO A 98 -1.80 -11.66 17.07
C PRO A 98 -1.35 -12.90 17.84
N ARG A 99 -1.21 -14.04 17.15
CA ARG A 99 -0.54 -15.23 17.67
C ARG A 99 0.96 -14.96 17.86
N LYS A 100 1.64 -15.80 18.61
CA LYS A 100 3.09 -15.64 18.92
C LYS A 100 3.94 -15.37 17.67
N ALA A 101 3.75 -16.14 16.60
CA ALA A 101 4.49 -15.94 15.34
C ALA A 101 4.11 -14.62 14.61
N GLU A 102 2.84 -14.23 14.65
CA GLU A 102 2.38 -12.97 14.07
C GLU A 102 2.92 -11.77 14.86
N LYS A 103 2.95 -11.90 16.21
CA LYS A 103 3.52 -10.89 17.09
C LYS A 103 5.02 -10.69 16.81
N ALA A 104 5.80 -11.76 16.67
CA ALA A 104 7.21 -11.68 16.30
C ALA A 104 7.45 -10.96 14.98
N LYS A 105 6.60 -11.22 13.95
CA LYS A 105 6.66 -10.49 12.68
C LYS A 105 6.31 -9.01 12.82
N LEU A 106 5.32 -8.67 13.64
CA LEU A 106 4.98 -7.27 13.92
C LEU A 106 6.11 -6.55 14.68
N GLU A 107 6.76 -7.24 15.61
CA GLU A 107 7.91 -6.72 16.36
C GLU A 107 9.11 -6.49 15.44
N SER A 108 9.38 -7.38 14.49
CA SER A 108 10.48 -7.23 13.53
C SER A 108 10.39 -5.98 12.64
N LEU A 109 9.19 -5.41 12.49
CA LEU A 109 9.03 -4.14 11.74
C LEU A 109 9.64 -2.93 12.47
N TRP A 110 9.90 -3.05 13.78
CA TRP A 110 10.49 -1.96 14.58
C TRP A 110 12.01 -2.04 14.66
N GLU A 111 12.60 -3.12 14.18
CA GLU A 111 14.06 -3.26 14.15
C GLU A 111 14.69 -2.26 13.17
N VAL A 112 15.88 -1.79 13.51
CA VAL A 112 16.67 -0.92 12.63
C VAL A 112 17.34 -1.78 11.57
N THR A 113 16.83 -1.74 10.35
CA THR A 113 17.36 -2.50 9.21
C THR A 113 17.17 -1.68 7.92
N GLU A 114 17.95 -2.05 6.90
CA GLU A 114 17.80 -1.52 5.56
C GLU A 114 16.61 -2.16 4.79
N ASP A 115 16.05 -3.26 5.31
CA ASP A 115 14.95 -3.96 4.65
C ASP A 115 13.71 -3.08 4.52
N LEU A 116 13.00 -3.22 3.41
CA LEU A 116 11.68 -2.61 3.22
C LEU A 116 10.66 -3.20 4.21
N LYS A 117 10.08 -2.37 5.05
CA LYS A 117 9.10 -2.78 6.06
C LYS A 117 7.70 -2.68 5.50
N ILE A 118 6.96 -3.79 5.44
CA ILE A 118 5.61 -3.82 4.87
C ILE A 118 4.61 -4.23 5.95
N LEU A 119 3.74 -3.31 6.34
CA LEU A 119 2.61 -3.56 7.22
C LEU A 119 1.34 -3.70 6.40
N VAL A 120 0.62 -4.81 6.56
CA VAL A 120 -0.67 -5.03 5.91
C VAL A 120 -1.78 -5.10 6.95
N MET A 121 -2.83 -4.32 6.77
CA MET A 121 -3.97 -4.22 7.69
C MET A 121 -5.29 -4.38 6.94
N ASN A 122 -6.30 -4.93 7.63
CA ASN A 122 -7.65 -4.82 7.10
C ASN A 122 -8.23 -3.43 7.39
N ILE A 123 -9.15 -2.97 6.54
CA ILE A 123 -9.74 -1.63 6.64
C ILE A 123 -10.56 -1.44 7.94
N GLU A 124 -11.12 -2.52 8.48
CA GLU A 124 -11.89 -2.49 9.73
C GLU A 124 -11.01 -2.15 10.93
N ALA A 125 -9.71 -2.41 10.86
CA ALA A 125 -8.75 -2.01 11.89
C ALA A 125 -8.78 -0.50 12.14
N LEU A 126 -9.05 0.30 11.10
CA LEU A 126 -9.18 1.76 11.22
C LEU A 126 -10.45 2.22 11.93
N SER A 127 -11.37 1.33 12.25
CA SER A 127 -12.53 1.61 13.14
C SER A 127 -12.19 1.43 14.61
N THR A 128 -11.04 0.83 14.94
CA THR A 128 -10.57 0.55 16.29
C THR A 128 -9.47 1.50 16.74
N SER A 129 -9.46 1.85 18.03
CA SER A 129 -8.40 2.73 18.58
C SER A 129 -7.01 2.09 18.44
N LYS A 130 -6.88 0.79 18.78
CA LYS A 130 -5.62 0.04 18.68
C LYS A 130 -5.07 0.00 17.24
N GLY A 131 -5.94 -0.24 16.25
CA GLY A 131 -5.52 -0.28 14.84
C GLY A 131 -5.05 1.08 14.34
N VAL A 132 -5.78 2.14 14.68
CA VAL A 132 -5.40 3.52 14.31
C VAL A 132 -4.09 3.93 14.97
N GLU A 133 -3.92 3.63 16.25
CA GLU A 133 -2.69 3.94 16.99
C GLU A 133 -1.49 3.23 16.38
N TYR A 134 -1.62 1.92 16.12
CA TYR A 134 -0.55 1.14 15.51
C TYR A 134 -0.18 1.64 14.10
N ALA A 135 -1.18 1.88 13.25
CA ALA A 135 -0.96 2.43 11.91
C ALA A 135 -0.29 3.81 11.96
N THR A 136 -0.79 4.70 12.82
CA THR A 136 -0.23 6.06 12.97
C THR A 136 1.21 6.01 13.47
N ARG A 137 1.50 5.18 14.46
CA ARG A 137 2.86 5.00 14.98
C ARG A 137 3.80 4.49 13.88
N PHE A 138 3.37 3.48 13.11
CA PHE A 138 4.16 2.91 12.03
C PHE A 138 4.48 3.95 10.95
N VAL A 139 3.48 4.69 10.50
CA VAL A 139 3.65 5.70 9.44
C VAL A 139 4.51 6.88 9.90
N ARG A 140 4.39 7.31 11.17
CA ARG A 140 5.18 8.42 11.73
C ARG A 140 6.64 8.08 11.96
N SER A 141 6.93 6.83 12.28
CA SER A 141 8.31 6.40 12.59
C SER A 141 9.13 6.08 11.34
N THR A 142 8.55 6.19 10.15
CA THR A 142 9.17 5.74 8.89
C THR A 142 8.85 6.70 7.73
N ASN A 143 9.62 6.60 6.64
CA ASN A 143 9.26 7.23 5.37
C ASN A 143 8.26 6.33 4.63
N CYS A 144 6.97 6.46 4.95
CA CYS A 144 5.97 5.49 4.58
C CYS A 144 5.27 5.79 3.24
N PHE A 145 5.09 4.74 2.44
CA PHE A 145 4.14 4.68 1.34
C PHE A 145 2.84 4.05 1.86
N MET A 146 1.70 4.72 1.70
CA MET A 146 0.40 4.19 2.11
C MET A 146 -0.46 3.90 0.89
N ALA A 147 -0.99 2.68 0.81
CA ALA A 147 -1.95 2.27 -0.21
C ALA A 147 -3.26 1.78 0.43
N ILE A 148 -4.39 2.16 -0.14
CA ILE A 148 -5.72 1.66 0.23
C ILE A 148 -6.31 0.95 -0.96
N ASP A 149 -6.52 -0.36 -0.81
CA ASP A 149 -7.15 -1.21 -1.80
C ASP A 149 -8.67 -1.20 -1.59
N GLU A 150 -9.42 -1.21 -2.69
CA GLU A 150 -10.88 -1.05 -2.72
C GLU A 150 -11.35 0.16 -1.89
N SER A 151 -10.86 1.35 -2.26
CA SER A 151 -11.15 2.61 -1.55
C SER A 151 -12.64 2.95 -1.46
N THR A 152 -13.50 2.25 -2.23
CA THR A 152 -14.97 2.32 -2.10
C THR A 152 -15.45 2.03 -0.68
N THR A 153 -14.71 1.24 0.08
CA THR A 153 -15.04 0.91 1.48
C THR A 153 -14.91 2.09 2.44
N ILE A 154 -14.30 3.19 2.02
CA ILE A 154 -14.13 4.43 2.79
C ILE A 154 -14.82 5.65 2.17
N LYS A 155 -15.70 5.44 1.19
CA LYS A 155 -16.40 6.55 0.48
C LYS A 155 -17.29 7.41 1.37
N THR A 156 -17.82 6.88 2.46
CA THR A 156 -18.64 7.67 3.39
C THR A 156 -17.73 8.57 4.24
N PRO A 157 -17.61 9.88 3.94
CA PRO A 157 -16.63 10.76 4.61
C PRO A 157 -16.86 10.88 6.12
N THR A 158 -18.10 10.71 6.56
CA THR A 158 -18.51 10.77 7.96
C THR A 158 -18.16 9.49 8.73
N ALA A 159 -17.93 8.37 8.04
CA ALA A 159 -17.61 7.11 8.69
C ALA A 159 -16.27 7.20 9.45
N LYS A 160 -16.22 6.65 10.67
CA LYS A 160 -15.05 6.65 11.54
C LYS A 160 -13.79 6.14 10.84
N ARG A 161 -13.90 5.05 10.07
CA ARG A 161 -12.77 4.47 9.31
C ARG A 161 -12.26 5.41 8.22
N ALA A 162 -13.14 6.17 7.54
CA ALA A 162 -12.73 7.14 6.53
C ALA A 162 -11.94 8.29 7.16
N LYS A 163 -12.46 8.89 8.24
CA LYS A 163 -11.76 9.94 9.00
C LYS A 163 -10.40 9.46 9.50
N ASN A 164 -10.31 8.23 10.00
CA ASN A 164 -9.07 7.65 10.50
C ASN A 164 -8.10 7.31 9.36
N ALA A 165 -8.59 6.85 8.20
CA ALA A 165 -7.75 6.65 7.01
C ALA A 165 -7.09 7.96 6.56
N VAL A 166 -7.87 9.06 6.52
CA VAL A 166 -7.34 10.39 6.21
C VAL A 166 -6.33 10.84 7.27
N LYS A 167 -6.62 10.63 8.56
CA LYS A 167 -5.70 10.99 9.67
C LYS A 167 -4.36 10.27 9.54
N VAL A 168 -4.37 8.95 9.33
CA VAL A 168 -3.14 8.15 9.13
C VAL A 168 -2.44 8.58 7.84
N GLY A 169 -3.19 8.79 6.77
CA GLY A 169 -2.64 9.18 5.46
C GLY A 169 -1.96 10.54 5.45
N LYS A 170 -2.33 11.47 6.34
CA LYS A 170 -1.64 12.78 6.46
C LYS A 170 -0.15 12.62 6.81
N GLU A 171 0.19 11.59 7.54
CA GLU A 171 1.56 11.30 7.97
C GLU A 171 2.37 10.52 6.90
N ALA A 172 1.71 9.93 5.90
CA ALA A 172 2.38 9.16 4.86
C ALA A 172 2.99 10.08 3.79
N ARG A 173 4.21 9.75 3.38
CA ARG A 173 4.95 10.51 2.37
C ARG A 173 4.37 10.34 0.97
N PHE A 174 3.96 9.12 0.62
CA PHE A 174 3.29 8.80 -0.64
C PHE A 174 1.97 8.10 -0.37
N LYS A 175 0.94 8.42 -1.15
CA LYS A 175 -0.42 7.89 -0.97
C LYS A 175 -1.00 7.38 -2.26
N ARG A 176 -1.62 6.20 -2.19
CA ARG A 176 -2.36 5.58 -3.31
C ARG A 176 -3.71 5.10 -2.82
N ILE A 177 -4.72 5.36 -3.60
CA ILE A 177 -6.03 4.72 -3.47
C ILE A 177 -6.31 3.93 -4.75
N MET A 178 -6.90 2.75 -4.60
CA MET A 178 -7.22 1.87 -5.72
C MET A 178 -8.68 1.44 -5.64
N THR A 179 -9.34 1.39 -6.78
CA THR A 179 -10.66 0.76 -6.90
C THR A 179 -10.97 0.42 -8.36
N GLY A 180 -11.74 -0.64 -8.55
CA GLY A 180 -12.33 -0.99 -9.86
C GLY A 180 -13.63 -0.23 -10.16
N SER A 181 -14.26 0.35 -9.13
CA SER A 181 -15.56 1.02 -9.26
C SER A 181 -15.54 2.36 -8.52
N PRO A 182 -14.93 3.42 -9.08
CA PRO A 182 -14.86 4.73 -8.43
C PRO A 182 -16.25 5.33 -8.20
N VAL A 183 -17.18 5.09 -9.14
CA VAL A 183 -18.58 5.52 -9.05
C VAL A 183 -19.45 4.30 -8.80
N THR A 184 -20.04 4.20 -7.60
CA THR A 184 -20.86 3.04 -7.21
C THR A 184 -22.35 3.33 -7.21
N ARG A 185 -22.78 4.55 -6.92
CA ARG A 185 -24.19 4.93 -6.81
C ARG A 185 -24.51 6.23 -7.52
N SER A 186 -23.62 7.19 -7.54
CA SER A 186 -23.84 8.50 -8.14
C SER A 186 -22.53 9.13 -8.60
N PRO A 187 -22.56 10.07 -9.59
CA PRO A 187 -21.41 10.86 -9.99
C PRO A 187 -20.74 11.63 -8.83
N LEU A 188 -21.47 11.89 -7.75
CA LEU A 188 -20.93 12.53 -6.54
C LEU A 188 -20.02 11.63 -5.70
N ASP A 189 -19.84 10.38 -6.10
CA ASP A 189 -18.89 9.43 -5.45
C ASP A 189 -17.42 9.71 -5.82
N LEU A 190 -17.13 10.59 -6.77
CA LEU A 190 -15.82 11.05 -7.17
C LEU A 190 -15.41 12.26 -6.36
#